data_cfb51d02108731cccfb5d0303205838e
#
_entry.id   cfb51d02108731cccfb5d0303205838e
#
_cell.length_a   1.000
_cell.length_b   1.000
_cell.length_c   1.000
_cell.angle_alpha   90.00
_cell.angle_beta   90.00
_cell.angle_gamma   90.00
#
_symmetry.space_group_name_H-M   'P 1'
#
loop_
_entity.id
_entity.type
_entity.pdbx_description
1 polymer ?
#
loop_
_entity_poly.entity_id
_entity_poly.type
_entity_poly.pdbx_seq_one_letter_code
_entity_poly.pdbx_strand_id
1 'polypeptide(L)'
;GDGEVNAKLERLIARLDGMGLFSQEYKKPIPAYPRRIGIVTAGAKAAISDIRAVAKRRDPYAQLYCYPATVQGQYAAADISRGIEILDSMGLDLIIVGRGGGSKEDLWAFNEEQVAWAIFNAETPIISATGHEIDTTVADMVADRRESNPSTAVMHALPVAAETVAGFDRRLEQLTMLISGRIDRLARSLDGYDRQLRLLSPSGRMDSQRQQLDRIEKQINELMADKIEDRSMRCDRLHDRMKSAMVRKYDMTRNALAVMTERIHGLSPTAKLINGFGYISSDGEPVRSVVGIT
;
A
#
# COMPACT_ATOMS: atom_id res chain seq x y z
N GLY A 1 -32.28 17.23 24.02
CA GLY A 1 -31.36 16.28 24.65
C GLY A 1 -30.92 15.25 23.66
N ASP A 2 -29.87 14.49 23.96
CA ASP A 2 -29.23 13.51 23.06
C ASP A 2 -30.22 12.51 22.41
N GLY A 3 -31.30 12.16 23.10
CA GLY A 3 -32.34 11.26 22.55
C GLY A 3 -33.14 11.85 21.40
N GLU A 4 -33.42 13.15 21.37
CA GLU A 4 -34.11 13.79 20.24
C GLU A 4 -33.23 13.92 19.02
N VAL A 5 -31.95 14.16 19.24
CA VAL A 5 -30.92 14.26 18.20
C VAL A 5 -30.74 12.91 17.51
N ASN A 6 -30.64 11.83 18.28
CA ASN A 6 -30.53 10.47 17.73
C ASN A 6 -31.81 10.06 16.97
N ALA A 7 -33.01 10.35 17.51
CA ALA A 7 -34.26 10.07 16.82
C ALA A 7 -34.41 10.84 15.50
N LYS A 8 -33.89 12.07 15.43
CA LYS A 8 -33.85 12.83 14.17
C LYS A 8 -32.91 12.20 13.14
N LEU A 9 -31.73 11.75 13.58
CA LEU A 9 -30.76 11.07 12.72
C LEU A 9 -31.31 9.75 12.18
N GLU A 10 -31.92 8.91 13.04
CA GLU A 10 -32.54 7.65 12.61
C GLU A 10 -33.64 7.86 11.57
N ARG A 11 -34.49 8.87 11.75
CA ARG A 11 -35.53 9.22 10.77
C ARG A 11 -34.92 9.68 9.44
N LEU A 12 -33.82 10.46 9.48
CA LEU A 12 -33.12 10.88 8.28
C LEU A 12 -32.52 9.67 7.55
N ILE A 13 -31.83 8.80 8.27
CA ILE A 13 -31.24 7.56 7.71
C ILE A 13 -32.35 6.72 7.05
N ALA A 14 -33.45 6.44 7.75
CA ALA A 14 -34.55 5.65 7.21
C ALA A 14 -35.18 6.28 5.94
N ARG A 15 -35.26 7.61 5.90
CA ARG A 15 -35.77 8.32 4.73
C ARG A 15 -34.83 8.24 3.54
N LEU A 16 -33.52 8.44 3.74
CA LEU A 16 -32.51 8.39 2.68
C LEU A 16 -32.31 6.95 2.17
N ASP A 17 -32.41 5.96 3.06
CA ASP A 17 -32.38 4.56 2.70
C ASP A 17 -33.61 4.17 1.84
N GLY A 18 -34.79 4.63 2.24
CA GLY A 18 -36.02 4.46 1.46
C GLY A 18 -35.98 5.11 0.07
N MET A 19 -35.13 6.12 -0.13
CA MET A 19 -34.86 6.74 -1.45
C MET A 19 -33.72 6.02 -2.20
N GLY A 20 -33.04 5.05 -1.58
CA GLY A 20 -31.98 4.27 -2.19
C GLY A 20 -30.59 4.91 -2.21
N LEU A 21 -30.36 6.02 -1.47
CA LEU A 21 -29.08 6.73 -1.51
C LEU A 21 -27.89 5.90 -1.04
N PHE A 22 -28.14 4.84 -0.27
CA PHE A 22 -27.11 3.96 0.26
C PHE A 22 -26.86 2.71 -0.59
N SER A 23 -27.61 2.54 -1.69
CA SER A 23 -27.49 1.36 -2.55
C SER A 23 -26.13 1.29 -3.21
N GLN A 24 -25.58 0.07 -3.25
CA GLN A 24 -24.30 -0.22 -3.90
C GLN A 24 -24.30 0.06 -5.42
N GLU A 25 -25.49 0.07 -6.03
CA GLU A 25 -25.66 0.32 -7.47
C GLU A 25 -25.26 1.74 -7.88
N TYR A 26 -25.38 2.70 -6.95
CA TYR A 26 -25.01 4.10 -7.20
C TYR A 26 -23.56 4.43 -6.84
N LYS A 27 -22.85 3.51 -6.17
CA LYS A 27 -21.47 3.74 -5.76
C LYS A 27 -20.51 3.62 -6.93
N LYS A 28 -19.74 4.66 -7.13
CA LYS A 28 -18.76 4.78 -8.20
C LYS A 28 -17.46 4.07 -7.85
N PRO A 29 -16.81 3.40 -8.81
CA PRO A 29 -15.51 2.79 -8.58
C PRO A 29 -14.45 3.88 -8.33
N ILE A 30 -13.63 3.69 -7.31
CA ILE A 30 -12.49 4.57 -7.06
C ILE A 30 -11.41 4.32 -8.11
N PRO A 31 -10.90 5.36 -8.80
CA PRO A 31 -9.84 5.21 -9.80
C PRO A 31 -8.58 4.58 -9.20
N ALA A 32 -7.95 3.66 -9.93
CA ALA A 32 -6.71 3.02 -9.49
C ALA A 32 -5.50 3.99 -9.49
N TYR A 33 -5.54 5.03 -10.29
CA TYR A 33 -4.44 6.01 -10.46
C TYR A 33 -4.99 7.45 -10.53
N PRO A 34 -5.61 7.97 -9.46
CA PRO A 34 -6.12 9.34 -9.46
C PRO A 34 -4.95 10.32 -9.47
N ARG A 35 -4.98 11.28 -10.40
CA ARG A 35 -3.96 12.33 -10.54
C ARG A 35 -4.38 13.64 -9.91
N ARG A 36 -5.68 13.95 -9.96
CA ARG A 36 -6.27 15.20 -9.49
C ARG A 36 -7.26 14.88 -8.38
N ILE A 37 -6.88 15.18 -7.14
CA ILE A 37 -7.63 14.80 -5.94
C ILE A 37 -8.13 16.06 -5.25
N GLY A 38 -9.43 16.18 -5.09
CA GLY A 38 -10.10 17.19 -4.29
C GLY A 38 -10.11 16.79 -2.81
N ILE A 39 -9.96 17.75 -1.92
CA ILE A 39 -10.01 17.51 -0.47
C ILE A 39 -10.85 18.59 0.17
N VAL A 40 -12.00 18.20 0.71
CA VAL A 40 -12.85 19.05 1.54
C VAL A 40 -12.57 18.73 3.00
N THR A 41 -11.89 19.62 3.70
CA THR A 41 -11.51 19.40 5.10
C THR A 41 -11.37 20.71 5.84
N ALA A 42 -11.29 20.65 7.19
CA ALA A 42 -11.00 21.83 7.99
C ALA A 42 -9.70 22.52 7.54
N GLY A 43 -9.71 23.83 7.49
CA GLY A 43 -8.57 24.65 7.06
C GLY A 43 -7.35 24.62 7.98
N ALA A 44 -7.28 23.66 8.92
CA ALA A 44 -6.16 23.50 9.85
C ALA A 44 -4.87 23.14 9.08
N LYS A 45 -3.85 24.00 9.19
CA LYS A 45 -2.56 23.84 8.49
C LYS A 45 -1.91 22.47 8.77
N ALA A 46 -2.06 21.92 9.97
CA ALA A 46 -1.50 20.62 10.35
C ALA A 46 -2.13 19.48 9.53
N ALA A 47 -3.45 19.39 9.45
CA ALA A 47 -4.14 18.34 8.70
C ALA A 47 -3.79 18.36 7.19
N ILE A 48 -3.76 19.55 6.60
CA ILE A 48 -3.38 19.72 5.18
C ILE A 48 -1.90 19.36 4.97
N SER A 49 -1.03 19.68 5.93
CA SER A 49 0.39 19.33 5.87
C SER A 49 0.59 17.80 5.88
N ASP A 50 -0.13 17.10 6.77
CA ASP A 50 -0.07 15.63 6.88
C ASP A 50 -0.56 14.94 5.60
N ILE A 51 -1.69 15.39 5.07
CA ILE A 51 -2.25 14.91 3.80
C ILE A 51 -1.23 15.10 2.67
N ARG A 52 -0.62 16.29 2.57
CA ARG A 52 0.40 16.59 1.56
C ARG A 52 1.64 15.71 1.71
N ALA A 53 2.09 15.49 2.94
CA ALA A 53 3.25 14.62 3.21
C ALA A 53 2.99 13.18 2.81
N VAL A 54 1.79 12.64 3.08
CA VAL A 54 1.36 11.30 2.66
C VAL A 54 1.30 11.21 1.14
N ALA A 55 0.64 12.15 0.47
CA ALA A 55 0.52 12.18 -0.98
C ALA A 55 1.90 12.23 -1.65
N LYS A 56 2.77 13.16 -1.24
CA LYS A 56 4.12 13.31 -1.79
C LYS A 56 4.98 12.04 -1.66
N ARG A 57 4.79 11.30 -0.58
CA ARG A 57 5.52 10.05 -0.35
C ARG A 57 5.02 8.91 -1.24
N ARG A 58 3.70 8.87 -1.52
CA ARG A 58 3.10 7.79 -2.33
C ARG A 58 3.18 8.09 -3.83
N ASP A 59 2.69 9.25 -4.23
CA ASP A 59 2.77 9.73 -5.61
C ASP A 59 3.10 11.22 -5.64
N PRO A 60 4.37 11.59 -5.89
CA PRO A 60 4.79 13.00 -5.95
C PRO A 60 4.18 13.76 -7.14
N TYR A 61 3.55 13.08 -8.09
CA TYR A 61 2.92 13.67 -9.27
C TYR A 61 1.42 13.92 -9.08
N ALA A 62 0.81 13.42 -8.00
CA ALA A 62 -0.59 13.70 -7.68
C ALA A 62 -0.78 15.16 -7.31
N GLN A 63 -1.82 15.78 -7.86
CA GLN A 63 -2.21 17.15 -7.59
C GLN A 63 -3.35 17.18 -6.58
N LEU A 64 -3.17 17.93 -5.50
CA LEU A 64 -4.14 18.08 -4.44
C LEU A 64 -4.83 19.46 -4.55
N TYR A 65 -6.14 19.46 -4.60
CA TYR A 65 -7.00 20.64 -4.62
C TYR A 65 -7.75 20.72 -3.30
N CYS A 66 -7.34 21.61 -2.42
CA CYS A 66 -7.91 21.69 -1.08
C CYS A 66 -8.95 22.81 -1.00
N TYR A 67 -10.16 22.45 -0.57
CA TYR A 67 -11.18 23.39 -0.15
C TYR A 67 -11.21 23.43 1.38
N PRO A 68 -10.81 24.55 2.01
CA PRO A 68 -10.84 24.72 3.46
C PRO A 68 -12.27 24.97 3.93
N ALA A 69 -12.99 23.90 4.27
CA ALA A 69 -14.36 24.00 4.73
C ALA A 69 -14.45 24.29 6.24
N THR A 70 -15.45 25.05 6.63
CA THR A 70 -15.92 25.09 8.01
C THR A 70 -16.60 23.76 8.31
N VAL A 71 -16.04 22.95 9.21
CA VAL A 71 -16.58 21.61 9.53
C VAL A 71 -17.37 21.57 10.84
N GLN A 72 -17.52 22.72 11.54
CA GLN A 72 -18.18 22.86 12.83
C GLN A 72 -19.13 24.06 12.80
N GLY A 73 -20.26 23.96 13.55
CA GLY A 73 -21.25 25.02 13.68
C GLY A 73 -22.36 24.93 12.61
N GLN A 74 -23.33 25.85 12.73
CA GLN A 74 -24.58 25.80 11.96
C GLN A 74 -24.42 25.96 10.44
N TYR A 75 -23.30 26.51 9.95
CA TYR A 75 -23.01 26.70 8.53
C TYR A 75 -22.12 25.60 7.94
N ALA A 76 -21.67 24.67 8.77
CA ALA A 76 -20.70 23.66 8.36
C ALA A 76 -21.24 22.76 7.22
N ALA A 77 -22.46 22.27 7.32
CA ALA A 77 -23.06 21.44 6.29
C ALA A 77 -23.16 22.16 4.94
N ALA A 78 -23.55 23.43 4.93
CA ALA A 78 -23.63 24.24 3.72
C ALA A 78 -22.25 24.49 3.09
N ASP A 79 -21.23 24.73 3.92
CA ASP A 79 -19.87 24.98 3.44
C ASP A 79 -19.22 23.70 2.91
N ILE A 80 -19.43 22.55 3.55
CA ILE A 80 -18.99 21.22 3.08
C ILE A 80 -19.65 20.90 1.73
N SER A 81 -20.98 21.05 1.62
CA SER A 81 -21.73 20.79 0.38
C SER A 81 -21.21 21.66 -0.76
N ARG A 82 -21.02 22.96 -0.49
CA ARG A 82 -20.45 23.90 -1.46
C ARG A 82 -19.03 23.49 -1.88
N GLY A 83 -18.21 23.03 -0.94
CA GLY A 83 -16.87 22.54 -1.24
C GLY A 83 -16.88 21.33 -2.16
N ILE A 84 -17.82 20.39 -1.95
CA ILE A 84 -18.02 19.23 -2.83
C ILE A 84 -18.41 19.69 -4.23
N GLU A 85 -19.43 20.55 -4.36
CA GLU A 85 -19.93 21.06 -5.65
C GLU A 85 -18.84 21.80 -6.44
N ILE A 86 -18.05 22.65 -5.78
CA ILE A 86 -16.94 23.37 -6.42
C ILE A 86 -15.89 22.39 -6.94
N LEU A 87 -15.47 21.43 -6.12
CA LEU A 87 -14.45 20.47 -6.52
C LEU A 87 -14.96 19.50 -7.60
N ASP A 88 -16.23 19.11 -7.54
CA ASP A 88 -16.85 18.26 -8.56
C ASP A 88 -16.89 18.97 -9.92
N SER A 89 -17.27 20.26 -9.94
CA SER A 89 -17.27 21.08 -11.18
C SER A 89 -15.89 21.23 -11.84
N MET A 90 -14.81 20.93 -11.12
CA MET A 90 -13.44 20.98 -11.66
C MET A 90 -13.07 19.72 -12.44
N GLY A 91 -13.91 18.69 -12.49
CA GLY A 91 -13.66 17.42 -13.18
C GLY A 91 -12.43 16.69 -12.62
N LEU A 92 -12.36 16.55 -11.31
CA LEU A 92 -11.29 15.85 -10.62
C LEU A 92 -11.49 14.32 -10.73
N ASP A 93 -10.44 13.57 -10.46
CA ASP A 93 -10.50 12.10 -10.51
C ASP A 93 -11.12 11.50 -9.24
N LEU A 94 -11.00 12.21 -8.12
CA LEU A 94 -11.46 11.77 -6.80
C LEU A 94 -11.65 12.96 -5.88
N ILE A 95 -12.65 12.91 -5.02
CA ILE A 95 -12.85 13.87 -3.93
C ILE A 95 -12.78 13.11 -2.59
N ILE A 96 -12.08 13.67 -1.63
CA ILE A 96 -12.01 13.19 -0.25
C ILE A 96 -12.69 14.23 0.63
N VAL A 97 -13.71 13.80 1.35
CA VAL A 97 -14.47 14.66 2.27
C VAL A 97 -14.25 14.16 3.68
N GLY A 98 -13.76 15.01 4.55
CA GLY A 98 -13.51 14.55 5.89
C GLY A 98 -12.90 15.60 6.81
N ARG A 99 -12.65 15.18 8.04
CA ARG A 99 -12.02 16.04 9.04
C ARG A 99 -10.84 15.35 9.71
N GLY A 100 -9.97 16.15 10.31
CA GLY A 100 -9.01 15.69 11.33
C GLY A 100 -9.73 15.31 12.62
N GLY A 101 -9.01 14.83 13.63
CA GLY A 101 -9.57 14.49 14.94
C GLY A 101 -10.34 15.64 15.59
N GLY A 102 -11.33 15.31 16.43
CA GLY A 102 -12.20 16.24 17.16
C GLY A 102 -13.30 15.50 17.91
N SER A 103 -14.20 16.22 18.60
CA SER A 103 -15.30 15.66 19.38
C SER A 103 -16.42 15.06 18.53
N LYS A 104 -17.29 14.23 19.15
CA LYS A 104 -18.48 13.65 18.45
C LYS A 104 -19.46 14.72 17.94
N GLU A 105 -19.57 15.83 18.68
CA GLU A 105 -20.44 16.95 18.31
C GLU A 105 -20.01 17.57 16.96
N ASP A 106 -18.75 17.51 16.64
CA ASP A 106 -18.19 18.03 15.38
C ASP A 106 -18.52 17.17 14.16
N LEU A 107 -19.03 15.95 14.34
CA LEU A 107 -19.46 15.07 13.26
C LEU A 107 -20.86 15.36 12.74
N TRP A 108 -21.63 16.19 13.48
CA TRP A 108 -23.04 16.43 13.15
C TRP A 108 -23.25 17.00 11.77
N ALA A 109 -22.36 17.88 11.30
CA ALA A 109 -22.45 18.47 9.98
C ALA A 109 -22.43 17.42 8.85
N PHE A 110 -21.76 16.28 9.05
CA PHE A 110 -21.70 15.16 8.08
C PHE A 110 -22.94 14.25 8.15
N ASN A 111 -23.84 14.48 9.11
CA ASN A 111 -25.15 13.83 9.23
C ASN A 111 -26.29 14.67 8.64
N GLU A 112 -26.01 15.83 8.10
CA GLU A 112 -27.04 16.69 7.51
C GLU A 112 -27.40 16.22 6.09
N GLU A 113 -28.71 16.27 5.77
CA GLU A 113 -29.26 15.84 4.48
C GLU A 113 -28.60 16.55 3.29
N GLN A 114 -28.25 17.82 3.48
CA GLN A 114 -27.62 18.63 2.44
C GLN A 114 -26.28 18.03 2.00
N VAL A 115 -25.46 17.53 2.95
CA VAL A 115 -24.18 16.88 2.62
C VAL A 115 -24.39 15.54 1.93
N ALA A 116 -25.40 14.77 2.38
CA ALA A 116 -25.77 13.52 1.72
C ALA A 116 -26.10 13.72 0.24
N TRP A 117 -26.92 14.72 -0.06
CA TRP A 117 -27.28 15.03 -1.44
C TRP A 117 -26.12 15.58 -2.26
N ALA A 118 -25.23 16.39 -1.67
CA ALA A 118 -24.03 16.86 -2.35
C ALA A 118 -23.10 15.69 -2.74
N ILE A 119 -22.95 14.70 -1.87
CA ILE A 119 -22.17 13.50 -2.16
C ILE A 119 -22.86 12.65 -3.24
N PHE A 120 -24.15 12.42 -3.13
CA PHE A 120 -24.90 11.57 -4.04
C PHE A 120 -24.93 12.11 -5.47
N ASN A 121 -25.13 13.43 -5.61
CA ASN A 121 -25.25 14.10 -6.90
C ASN A 121 -23.89 14.39 -7.59
N ALA A 122 -22.78 14.30 -6.86
CA ALA A 122 -21.46 14.52 -7.44
C ALA A 122 -21.18 13.50 -8.54
N GLU A 123 -20.59 13.90 -9.65
CA GLU A 123 -20.14 13.00 -10.72
C GLU A 123 -18.81 12.34 -10.37
N THR A 124 -17.93 13.06 -9.68
CA THR A 124 -16.63 12.57 -9.22
C THR A 124 -16.82 11.57 -8.06
N PRO A 125 -16.10 10.42 -8.05
CA PRO A 125 -16.11 9.50 -6.91
C PRO A 125 -15.69 10.19 -5.61
N ILE A 126 -16.39 9.86 -4.52
CA ILE A 126 -16.16 10.48 -3.21
C ILE A 126 -15.76 9.44 -2.16
N ILE A 127 -14.66 9.72 -1.45
CA ILE A 127 -14.28 9.01 -0.23
C ILE A 127 -14.66 9.86 0.97
N SER A 128 -15.51 9.32 1.86
CA SER A 128 -15.76 9.92 3.15
C SER A 128 -14.71 9.48 4.16
N ALA A 129 -14.20 10.44 4.93
CA ALA A 129 -13.12 10.24 5.90
C ALA A 129 -13.40 11.08 7.17
N THR A 130 -14.56 10.84 7.78
CA THR A 130 -15.11 11.70 8.83
C THR A 130 -14.80 11.26 10.24
N GLY A 131 -14.52 9.97 10.49
CA GLY A 131 -14.28 9.49 11.85
C GLY A 131 -13.84 8.03 11.97
N HIS A 132 -13.50 7.64 13.19
CA HIS A 132 -13.08 6.29 13.56
C HIS A 132 -14.22 5.26 13.37
N GLU A 133 -13.88 3.96 13.44
CA GLU A 133 -14.75 2.82 13.10
C GLU A 133 -16.11 2.78 13.82
N ILE A 134 -16.23 3.42 14.99
CA ILE A 134 -17.41 3.36 15.87
C ILE A 134 -18.49 4.38 15.46
N ASP A 135 -18.14 5.52 14.87
CA ASP A 135 -19.07 6.61 14.57
C ASP A 135 -19.29 6.74 13.07
N THR A 136 -20.25 6.02 12.51
CA THR A 136 -20.60 6.12 11.08
C THR A 136 -21.54 7.29 10.85
N THR A 137 -21.19 8.19 9.93
CA THR A 137 -22.01 9.32 9.52
C THR A 137 -22.87 9.01 8.29
N VAL A 138 -23.89 9.83 8.04
CA VAL A 138 -24.70 9.74 6.81
C VAL A 138 -23.80 9.95 5.57
N ALA A 139 -22.82 10.84 5.65
CA ALA A 139 -21.83 11.04 4.59
C ALA A 139 -21.06 9.75 4.28
N ASP A 140 -20.70 8.96 5.30
CA ASP A 140 -20.02 7.67 5.11
C ASP A 140 -20.90 6.63 4.42
N MET A 141 -22.21 6.66 4.68
CA MET A 141 -23.17 5.73 4.09
C MET A 141 -23.40 6.03 2.60
N VAL A 142 -23.46 7.30 2.23
CA VAL A 142 -23.70 7.76 0.86
C VAL A 142 -22.42 7.67 0.00
N ALA A 143 -21.27 7.99 0.57
CA ALA A 143 -20.00 8.03 -0.15
C ALA A 143 -19.66 6.69 -0.83
N ASP A 144 -18.90 6.75 -1.91
CA ASP A 144 -18.49 5.58 -2.69
C ASP A 144 -17.55 4.66 -1.88
N ARG A 145 -16.76 5.25 -0.99
CA ARG A 145 -15.90 4.54 -0.04
C ARG A 145 -15.78 5.29 1.28
N ARG A 146 -15.58 4.54 2.36
CA ARG A 146 -15.30 5.07 3.70
C ARG A 146 -13.87 4.81 4.10
N GLU A 147 -13.25 5.79 4.74
CA GLU A 147 -11.94 5.70 5.38
C GLU A 147 -11.96 6.38 6.75
N SER A 148 -11.01 6.03 7.62
CA SER A 148 -11.00 6.53 9.00
C SER A 148 -10.63 8.01 9.14
N ASN A 149 -9.81 8.53 8.24
CA ASN A 149 -9.37 9.93 8.23
C ASN A 149 -8.83 10.32 6.84
N PRO A 150 -8.73 11.63 6.53
CA PRO A 150 -8.29 12.10 5.21
C PRO A 150 -6.88 11.64 4.80
N SER A 151 -5.95 11.51 5.75
CA SER A 151 -4.60 11.04 5.44
C SER A 151 -4.60 9.56 5.03
N THR A 152 -5.40 8.73 5.71
CA THR A 152 -5.61 7.31 5.36
C THR A 152 -6.33 7.19 4.02
N ALA A 153 -7.34 8.05 3.76
CA ALA A 153 -8.03 8.09 2.47
C ALA A 153 -7.06 8.36 1.32
N VAL A 154 -6.18 9.35 1.45
CA VAL A 154 -5.13 9.64 0.46
C VAL A 154 -4.14 8.47 0.35
N MET A 155 -3.77 7.86 1.47
CA MET A 155 -2.86 6.72 1.48
C MET A 155 -3.42 5.52 0.71
N HIS A 156 -4.71 5.23 0.82
CA HIS A 156 -5.35 4.11 0.13
C HIS A 156 -5.78 4.46 -1.30
N ALA A 157 -6.05 5.72 -1.59
CA ALA A 157 -6.41 6.16 -2.94
C ALA A 157 -5.21 6.22 -3.88
N LEU A 158 -4.04 6.64 -3.37
CA LEU A 158 -2.85 6.79 -4.19
C LEU A 158 -2.01 5.49 -4.23
N PRO A 159 -1.65 4.99 -5.41
CA PRO A 159 -0.66 3.93 -5.55
C PRO A 159 0.72 4.41 -5.10
N VAL A 160 1.61 3.48 -4.79
CA VAL A 160 3.02 3.80 -4.57
C VAL A 160 3.70 3.95 -5.93
N ALA A 161 4.01 5.18 -6.33
CA ALA A 161 4.61 5.48 -7.65
C ALA A 161 5.87 4.66 -7.92
N ALA A 162 6.74 4.48 -6.92
CA ALA A 162 7.94 3.67 -7.04
C ALA A 162 7.64 2.19 -7.37
N GLU A 163 6.60 1.60 -6.76
CA GLU A 163 6.19 0.21 -7.06
C GLU A 163 5.61 0.09 -8.46
N THR A 164 4.88 1.10 -8.90
CA THR A 164 4.33 1.16 -10.26
C THR A 164 5.44 1.20 -11.30
N VAL A 165 6.45 2.08 -11.12
CA VAL A 165 7.63 2.17 -11.99
C VAL A 165 8.40 0.84 -12.00
N ALA A 166 8.70 0.29 -10.82
CA ALA A 166 9.37 -1.01 -10.72
C ALA A 166 8.56 -2.16 -11.37
N GLY A 167 7.24 -2.04 -11.39
CA GLY A 167 6.35 -2.96 -12.12
C GLY A 167 6.51 -2.85 -13.64
N PHE A 168 6.65 -1.65 -14.18
CA PHE A 168 6.92 -1.42 -15.60
C PHE A 168 8.31 -1.91 -16.00
N ASP A 169 9.35 -1.61 -15.20
CA ASP A 169 10.71 -2.06 -15.47
C ASP A 169 10.79 -3.59 -15.56
N ARG A 170 10.18 -4.29 -14.61
CA ARG A 170 10.10 -5.77 -14.64
C ARG A 170 9.39 -6.30 -15.88
N ARG A 171 8.31 -5.65 -16.33
CA ARG A 171 7.61 -6.06 -17.57
C ARG A 171 8.44 -5.79 -18.80
N LEU A 172 9.18 -4.67 -18.84
CA LEU A 172 10.10 -4.35 -19.92
C LEU A 172 11.23 -5.38 -20.04
N GLU A 173 11.83 -5.75 -18.91
CA GLU A 173 12.83 -6.82 -18.86
C GLU A 173 12.27 -8.16 -19.38
N GLN A 174 11.08 -8.54 -18.92
CA GLN A 174 10.42 -9.77 -19.40
C GLN A 174 10.15 -9.74 -20.89
N LEU A 175 9.65 -8.63 -21.43
CA LEU A 175 9.44 -8.47 -22.87
C LEU A 175 10.75 -8.56 -23.65
N THR A 176 11.81 -7.91 -23.16
CA THR A 176 13.13 -7.96 -23.76
C THR A 176 13.67 -9.38 -23.81
N MET A 177 13.57 -10.13 -22.72
CA MET A 177 13.98 -11.55 -22.68
C MET A 177 13.17 -12.42 -23.65
N LEU A 178 11.84 -12.21 -23.72
CA LEU A 178 10.98 -12.96 -24.64
C LEU A 178 11.30 -12.68 -26.10
N ILE A 179 11.52 -11.42 -26.45
CA ILE A 179 11.86 -11.00 -27.81
C ILE A 179 13.24 -11.55 -28.20
N SER A 180 14.25 -11.37 -27.34
CA SER A 180 15.59 -11.90 -27.56
C SER A 180 15.58 -13.42 -27.74
N GLY A 181 14.87 -14.13 -26.86
CA GLY A 181 14.72 -15.57 -26.97
C GLY A 181 13.93 -16.03 -28.20
N ARG A 182 13.07 -15.20 -28.78
CA ARG A 182 12.39 -15.49 -30.06
C ARG A 182 13.30 -15.24 -31.25
N ILE A 183 14.08 -14.16 -31.23
CA ILE A 183 15.07 -13.84 -32.23
C ILE A 183 16.11 -14.96 -32.28
N ASP A 184 16.64 -15.40 -31.16
CA ASP A 184 17.61 -16.48 -31.08
C ASP A 184 17.08 -17.81 -31.61
N ARG A 185 15.79 -18.10 -31.39
CA ARG A 185 15.13 -19.29 -31.93
C ARG A 185 14.99 -19.20 -33.45
N LEU A 186 14.59 -18.05 -33.99
CA LEU A 186 14.45 -17.84 -35.43
C LEU A 186 15.79 -17.86 -36.11
N ALA A 187 16.84 -17.25 -35.56
CA ALA A 187 18.18 -17.29 -36.07
C ALA A 187 18.71 -18.74 -36.16
N ARG A 188 18.49 -19.52 -35.09
CA ARG A 188 18.85 -20.95 -35.11
C ARG A 188 18.08 -21.77 -36.14
N SER A 189 16.80 -21.46 -36.37
CA SER A 189 16.01 -22.12 -37.43
C SER A 189 16.53 -21.80 -38.84
N LEU A 190 16.88 -20.51 -39.06
CA LEU A 190 17.49 -20.08 -40.36
C LEU A 190 18.81 -20.77 -40.63
N ASP A 191 19.68 -20.84 -39.63
CA ASP A 191 20.94 -21.60 -39.75
C ASP A 191 20.71 -23.08 -40.02
N GLY A 192 19.64 -23.65 -39.46
CA GLY A 192 19.22 -25.02 -39.76
C GLY A 192 18.82 -25.24 -41.21
N TYR A 193 18.02 -24.33 -41.77
CA TYR A 193 17.61 -24.40 -43.18
C TYR A 193 18.77 -24.16 -44.13
N ASP A 194 19.68 -23.24 -43.85
CA ASP A 194 20.88 -23.00 -44.68
C ASP A 194 21.76 -24.27 -44.75
N ARG A 195 21.95 -24.93 -43.59
CA ARG A 195 22.68 -26.19 -43.55
C ARG A 195 22.00 -27.32 -44.35
N GLN A 196 20.67 -27.44 -44.25
CA GLN A 196 19.92 -28.42 -45.03
C GLN A 196 20.03 -28.17 -46.54
N LEU A 197 19.95 -26.91 -46.96
CA LEU A 197 20.10 -26.51 -48.34
C LEU A 197 21.52 -26.82 -48.87
N ARG A 198 22.55 -26.59 -48.05
CA ARG A 198 23.94 -26.97 -48.42
C ARG A 198 24.13 -28.48 -48.54
N LEU A 199 23.47 -29.25 -47.63
CA LEU A 199 23.52 -30.71 -47.65
C LEU A 199 22.80 -31.34 -48.86
N LEU A 200 21.77 -30.67 -49.37
CA LEU A 200 21.05 -31.07 -50.59
C LEU A 200 21.83 -30.74 -51.89
N SER A 201 22.83 -29.87 -51.80
CA SER A 201 23.72 -29.53 -52.89
C SER A 201 24.66 -30.70 -53.22
N PRO A 202 24.86 -31.09 -54.51
CA PRO A 202 25.77 -32.19 -54.91
C PRO A 202 27.20 -32.01 -54.38
N SER A 203 27.70 -30.76 -54.31
CA SER A 203 29.01 -30.43 -53.73
C SER A 203 29.12 -30.57 -52.27
N GLY A 204 27.97 -30.42 -51.52
CA GLY A 204 27.95 -30.46 -50.04
C GLY A 204 28.00 -31.88 -49.44
N ARG A 205 27.72 -32.92 -50.25
CA ARG A 205 27.77 -34.30 -49.78
C ARG A 205 29.17 -34.78 -49.43
N MET A 206 30.19 -34.35 -50.16
CA MET A 206 31.56 -34.74 -49.85
C MET A 206 32.20 -33.98 -48.69
N ASP A 207 31.80 -32.71 -48.49
CA ASP A 207 32.26 -31.91 -47.32
C ASP A 207 31.55 -32.30 -46.05
N SER A 208 30.32 -32.85 -46.11
CA SER A 208 29.54 -33.19 -44.95
C SER A 208 30.17 -34.30 -44.09
N GLN A 209 30.83 -35.26 -44.70
CA GLN A 209 31.50 -36.34 -43.93
C GLN A 209 32.79 -35.87 -43.25
N ARG A 210 33.56 -34.95 -43.82
CA ARG A 210 34.70 -34.32 -43.15
C ARG A 210 34.26 -33.40 -42.01
N GLN A 211 33.24 -32.62 -42.27
CA GLN A 211 32.66 -31.72 -41.26
C GLN A 211 31.92 -32.45 -40.12
N GLN A 212 31.54 -33.72 -40.32
CA GLN A 212 30.83 -34.48 -39.29
C GLN A 212 31.70 -34.79 -38.08
N LEU A 213 32.97 -35.10 -38.26
CA LEU A 213 33.95 -35.29 -37.19
C LEU A 213 34.24 -33.97 -36.45
N ASP A 214 34.53 -32.90 -37.16
CA ASP A 214 34.78 -31.58 -36.58
C ASP A 214 33.54 -31.07 -35.82
N ARG A 215 32.35 -31.46 -36.27
CA ARG A 215 31.08 -31.08 -35.65
C ARG A 215 30.84 -31.82 -34.32
N ILE A 216 31.18 -33.11 -34.27
CA ILE A 216 31.06 -33.89 -33.03
C ILE A 216 32.02 -33.36 -31.97
N GLU A 217 33.23 -33.00 -32.34
CA GLU A 217 34.21 -32.40 -31.42
C GLU A 217 33.75 -31.04 -30.91
N LYS A 218 33.21 -30.17 -31.80
CA LYS A 218 32.63 -28.88 -31.40
C LYS A 218 31.41 -29.04 -30.49
N GLN A 219 30.48 -29.95 -30.81
CA GLN A 219 29.30 -30.19 -29.98
C GLN A 219 29.66 -30.69 -28.57
N ILE A 220 30.68 -31.54 -28.47
CA ILE A 220 31.15 -31.99 -27.16
C ILE A 220 31.69 -30.81 -26.33
N ASN A 221 32.48 -29.93 -26.97
CA ASN A 221 33.05 -28.77 -26.28
C ASN A 221 31.97 -27.73 -25.90
N GLU A 222 30.99 -27.47 -26.77
CA GLU A 222 29.85 -26.58 -26.48
C GLU A 222 28.97 -27.13 -25.35
N LEU A 223 28.61 -28.43 -25.40
CA LEU A 223 27.83 -29.08 -24.36
C LEU A 223 28.57 -29.11 -23.00
N MET A 224 29.90 -29.22 -23.03
CA MET A 224 30.71 -29.14 -21.83
C MET A 224 30.74 -27.72 -21.26
N ALA A 225 30.87 -26.70 -22.13
CA ALA A 225 30.83 -25.28 -21.72
C ALA A 225 29.48 -24.92 -21.13
N ASP A 226 28.36 -25.22 -21.80
CA ASP A 226 27.00 -24.98 -21.29
C ASP A 226 26.74 -25.69 -19.94
N LYS A 227 27.24 -26.93 -19.84
CA LYS A 227 27.09 -27.70 -18.57
C LYS A 227 27.89 -27.10 -17.43
N ILE A 228 29.06 -26.53 -17.74
CA ILE A 228 29.87 -25.82 -16.75
C ILE A 228 29.20 -24.52 -16.33
N GLU A 229 28.69 -23.73 -17.30
CA GLU A 229 27.99 -22.48 -17.06
C GLU A 229 26.72 -22.69 -16.23
N ASP A 230 25.90 -23.68 -16.59
CA ASP A 230 24.69 -24.06 -15.85
C ASP A 230 25.01 -24.51 -14.39
N ARG A 231 26.13 -25.26 -14.24
CA ARG A 231 26.64 -25.63 -12.91
C ARG A 231 27.14 -24.44 -12.13
N SER A 232 27.84 -23.50 -12.78
CA SER A 232 28.31 -22.27 -12.16
C SER A 232 27.14 -21.43 -11.67
N MET A 233 26.15 -21.14 -12.52
CA MET A 233 24.95 -20.39 -12.14
C MET A 233 24.13 -21.06 -11.01
N ARG A 234 24.13 -22.39 -10.99
CA ARG A 234 23.50 -23.14 -9.88
C ARG A 234 24.28 -23.01 -8.57
N CYS A 235 25.61 -23.02 -8.64
CA CYS A 235 26.46 -22.75 -7.46
C CYS A 235 26.26 -21.35 -6.92
N ASP A 236 26.24 -20.35 -7.80
CA ASP A 236 26.03 -18.95 -7.41
C ASP A 236 24.65 -18.75 -6.73
N ARG A 237 23.59 -19.32 -7.30
CA ARG A 237 22.26 -19.31 -6.68
C ARG A 237 22.22 -20.00 -5.32
N LEU A 238 22.94 -21.13 -5.17
CA LEU A 238 23.04 -21.82 -3.89
C LEU A 238 23.85 -21.02 -2.87
N HIS A 239 24.94 -20.37 -3.33
CA HIS A 239 25.73 -19.46 -2.51
C HIS A 239 24.90 -18.30 -1.98
N ASP A 240 24.14 -17.63 -2.83
CA ASP A 240 23.27 -16.50 -2.45
C ASP A 240 22.17 -16.93 -1.48
N ARG A 241 21.56 -18.11 -1.73
CA ARG A 241 20.58 -18.68 -0.80
C ARG A 241 21.19 -19.03 0.56
N MET A 242 22.39 -19.61 0.56
CA MET A 242 23.12 -19.93 1.79
C MET A 242 23.48 -18.67 2.56
N LYS A 243 24.04 -17.65 1.87
CA LYS A 243 24.36 -16.34 2.45
C LYS A 243 23.12 -15.68 3.06
N SER A 244 22.01 -15.66 2.33
CA SER A 244 20.75 -15.10 2.81
C SER A 244 20.16 -15.88 3.99
N ALA A 245 20.32 -17.22 4.00
CA ALA A 245 19.90 -18.06 5.12
C ALA A 245 20.78 -17.84 6.35
N MET A 246 22.10 -17.69 6.15
CA MET A 246 23.04 -17.37 7.25
C MET A 246 22.75 -16.00 7.86
N VAL A 247 22.54 -14.98 7.04
CA VAL A 247 22.18 -13.62 7.52
C VAL A 247 20.89 -13.69 8.34
N ARG A 248 19.84 -14.31 7.80
CA ARG A 248 18.57 -14.47 8.54
C ARG A 248 18.78 -15.22 9.87
N LYS A 249 19.55 -16.31 9.85
CA LYS A 249 19.82 -17.08 11.07
C LYS A 249 20.62 -16.25 12.08
N TYR A 250 21.61 -15.49 11.61
CA TYR A 250 22.38 -14.57 12.44
C TYR A 250 21.49 -13.51 13.08
N ASP A 251 20.64 -12.84 12.28
CA ASP A 251 19.73 -11.80 12.77
C ASP A 251 18.71 -12.36 13.78
N MET A 252 18.15 -13.54 13.51
CA MET A 252 17.25 -14.22 14.45
C MET A 252 17.95 -14.53 15.76
N THR A 253 19.18 -15.05 15.71
CA THR A 253 19.97 -15.39 16.92
C THR A 253 20.37 -14.11 17.68
N ARG A 254 20.78 -13.07 16.97
CA ARG A 254 21.11 -11.76 17.55
C ARG A 254 19.90 -11.14 18.25
N ASN A 255 18.74 -11.17 17.59
CA ASN A 255 17.51 -10.65 18.18
C ASN A 255 17.06 -11.46 19.39
N ALA A 256 17.16 -12.79 19.33
CA ALA A 256 16.89 -13.67 20.47
C ALA A 256 17.82 -13.36 21.64
N LEU A 257 19.11 -13.15 21.36
CA LEU A 257 20.10 -12.75 22.37
C LEU A 257 19.78 -11.38 22.97
N ALA A 258 19.42 -10.40 22.14
CA ALA A 258 19.01 -9.07 22.60
C ALA A 258 17.80 -9.14 23.54
N VAL A 259 16.77 -9.91 23.18
CA VAL A 259 15.60 -10.14 24.03
C VAL A 259 15.98 -10.83 25.34
N MET A 260 16.90 -11.83 25.31
CA MET A 260 17.38 -12.46 26.53
C MET A 260 18.19 -11.50 27.40
N THR A 261 19.03 -10.67 26.81
CA THR A 261 19.80 -9.64 27.52
C THR A 261 18.86 -8.63 28.21
N GLU A 262 17.86 -8.15 27.51
CA GLU A 262 16.81 -7.26 28.07
C GLU A 262 16.07 -7.95 29.24
N ARG A 263 15.70 -9.22 29.09
CA ARG A 263 15.08 -10.00 30.18
C ARG A 263 15.99 -10.12 31.39
N ILE A 264 17.29 -10.38 31.17
CA ILE A 264 18.27 -10.46 32.26
C ILE A 264 18.42 -9.10 32.95
N HIS A 265 18.52 -8.01 32.16
CA HIS A 265 18.56 -6.65 32.71
C HIS A 265 17.28 -6.33 33.50
N GLY A 266 16.12 -6.69 32.97
CA GLY A 266 14.84 -6.46 33.67
C GLY A 266 14.67 -7.28 34.95
N LEU A 267 15.35 -8.43 35.04
CA LEU A 267 15.38 -9.27 36.25
C LEU A 267 16.47 -8.88 37.24
N SER A 268 17.43 -8.03 36.79
CA SER A 268 18.54 -7.59 37.66
C SER A 268 18.03 -6.78 38.84
N PRO A 269 18.29 -7.16 40.07
CA PRO A 269 17.92 -6.39 41.24
C PRO A 269 18.55 -4.98 41.25
N THR A 270 19.78 -4.84 40.74
CA THR A 270 20.52 -3.57 40.67
C THR A 270 19.90 -2.62 39.64
N ALA A 271 19.41 -3.10 38.49
CA ALA A 271 18.74 -2.29 37.48
C ALA A 271 17.40 -1.75 38.00
N LYS A 272 16.68 -2.52 38.81
CA LYS A 272 15.44 -2.05 39.48
C LYS A 272 15.73 -0.93 40.49
N LEU A 273 16.82 -1.05 41.23
CA LEU A 273 17.22 -0.03 42.19
C LEU A 273 17.62 1.29 41.51
N ILE A 274 18.34 1.26 40.40
CA ILE A 274 18.72 2.43 39.59
C ILE A 274 17.49 3.14 39.00
N ASN A 275 16.47 2.40 38.62
CA ASN A 275 15.21 2.92 38.08
C ASN A 275 14.20 3.39 39.15
N GLY A 276 14.64 3.59 40.38
CA GLY A 276 13.84 4.17 41.45
C GLY A 276 13.03 3.18 42.30
N PHE A 277 13.21 1.88 42.10
CA PHE A 277 12.65 0.88 42.99
C PHE A 277 13.57 0.68 44.22
N GLY A 278 13.01 0.81 45.40
CA GLY A 278 13.73 0.57 46.64
C GLY A 278 13.56 -0.90 47.08
N TYR A 279 14.61 -1.47 47.63
CA TYR A 279 14.53 -2.73 48.38
C TYR A 279 14.28 -2.38 49.84
N ILE A 280 13.13 -2.80 50.38
CA ILE A 280 12.75 -2.55 51.76
C ILE A 280 12.85 -3.90 52.50
N SER A 281 13.65 -3.91 53.54
CA SER A 281 13.74 -5.06 54.45
C SER A 281 13.52 -4.61 55.90
N SER A 282 12.88 -5.44 56.69
CA SER A 282 12.77 -5.31 58.14
C SER A 282 13.37 -6.57 58.74
N ASP A 283 14.33 -6.40 59.68
CA ASP A 283 15.09 -7.47 60.35
C ASP A 283 15.76 -8.51 59.40
N GLY A 284 16.18 -8.03 58.22
CA GLY A 284 16.90 -8.89 57.23
C GLY A 284 15.96 -9.65 56.27
N GLU A 285 14.65 -9.61 56.49
CA GLU A 285 13.67 -10.26 55.58
C GLU A 285 13.02 -9.24 54.62
N PRO A 286 12.77 -9.63 53.36
CA PRO A 286 12.18 -8.72 52.38
C PRO A 286 10.69 -8.45 52.69
N VAL A 287 10.32 -7.19 52.76
CA VAL A 287 8.91 -6.79 52.95
C VAL A 287 8.15 -6.97 51.66
N ARG A 288 7.21 -7.91 51.57
CA ARG A 288 6.38 -8.20 50.40
C ARG A 288 5.01 -7.55 50.39
N SER A 289 4.60 -6.96 51.50
CA SER A 289 3.28 -6.28 51.67
C SER A 289 3.36 -5.24 52.77
N VAL A 290 2.59 -4.16 52.62
CA VAL A 290 2.46 -3.09 53.62
C VAL A 290 1.80 -3.56 54.93
N VAL A 291 1.08 -4.68 54.90
CA VAL A 291 0.36 -5.28 56.07
C VAL A 291 1.31 -5.92 57.10
N GLY A 292 2.61 -6.02 56.82
CA GLY A 292 3.61 -6.65 57.70
C GLY A 292 4.59 -5.65 58.33
N ILE A 293 4.33 -4.37 58.29
CA ILE A 293 5.17 -3.32 58.93
C ILE A 293 4.41 -2.83 60.17
N THR A 294 4.78 -3.32 61.30
CA THR A 294 4.41 -2.73 62.64
C THR A 294 5.51 -1.80 63.09
#